data_75e95d44efc8b7d2f87d84d3dc120464
#
_entry.id   75e95d44efc8b7d2f87d84d3dc120464
#
_cell.length_a   1.000
_cell.length_b   1.000
_cell.length_c   1.000
_cell.angle_alpha   90.00
_cell.angle_beta   90.00
_cell.angle_gamma   90.00
#
_symmetry.space_group_name_H-M   'P 1'
#
loop_
_entity.id
_entity.type
_entity.pdbx_description
1 polymer ?
#
loop_
_entity_poly.entity_id
_entity_poly.type
_entity_poly.pdbx_seq_one_letter_code
_entity_poly.pdbx_strand_id
1 'polypeptide(L)'
;TAPAIYEYLAGGAVRGIGPATAALIVNKFGDKTLDVLENAPQKLAEIKGISAAKAEQLSKSFRQQAGIRRLMEFVCSFGLRPILAMRMYKYYGAEALELLRDNPYILASVHIGGSFAEADRLALEMGIDGYSANRICAAIIFELQHNSGNGHCFIPREQLAAATAKLIGVEREDVDENIETLISGGQIRYEFIAGRNACYLPELYEAETNAAEILARMCRRSFGDKADINKIIAKLEKSQHI
;
A
#
# COMPACT_ATOMS: atom_id res chain seq x y z
N THR A 1 -24.79 22.02 -17.64
CA THR A 1 -26.23 22.22 -17.93
C THR A 1 -27.00 20.93 -17.72
N ALA A 2 -28.27 21.01 -17.33
CA ALA A 2 -29.13 19.88 -17.04
C ALA A 2 -29.18 18.79 -18.15
N PRO A 3 -29.22 19.12 -19.46
CA PRO A 3 -29.15 18.12 -20.52
C PRO A 3 -27.85 17.30 -20.52
N ALA A 4 -26.71 17.94 -20.33
CA ALA A 4 -25.42 17.23 -20.29
C ALA A 4 -25.30 16.32 -19.03
N ILE A 5 -25.89 16.76 -17.92
CA ILE A 5 -25.96 15.97 -16.68
C ILE A 5 -26.85 14.73 -16.92
N TYR A 6 -27.96 14.90 -17.62
CA TYR A 6 -28.83 13.78 -17.98
C TYR A 6 -28.10 12.75 -18.85
N GLU A 7 -27.45 13.18 -19.93
CA GLU A 7 -26.67 12.29 -20.79
C GLU A 7 -25.57 11.52 -20.03
N TYR A 8 -24.86 12.21 -19.16
CA TYR A 8 -23.83 11.63 -18.29
C TYR A 8 -24.41 10.53 -17.41
N LEU A 9 -25.50 10.80 -16.68
CA LEU A 9 -26.11 9.84 -15.76
C LEU A 9 -26.81 8.69 -16.50
N ALA A 10 -27.53 8.99 -17.59
CA ALA A 10 -28.26 8.02 -18.40
C ALA A 10 -27.33 7.06 -19.16
N GLY A 11 -26.12 7.53 -19.50
CA GLY A 11 -25.07 6.74 -20.15
C GLY A 11 -24.42 5.66 -19.26
N GLY A 12 -24.93 5.44 -18.04
CA GLY A 12 -24.43 4.40 -17.15
C GLY A 12 -23.19 4.78 -16.35
N ALA A 13 -22.87 6.06 -16.31
CA ALA A 13 -21.74 6.58 -15.53
C ALA A 13 -21.85 6.30 -14.04
N VAL A 14 -23.05 6.07 -13.52
CA VAL A 14 -23.30 5.78 -12.11
C VAL A 14 -24.09 4.48 -11.93
N ARG A 15 -23.52 3.51 -11.25
CA ARG A 15 -24.18 2.24 -11.01
C ARG A 15 -25.51 2.43 -10.25
N GLY A 16 -26.59 1.94 -10.85
CA GLY A 16 -27.93 2.04 -10.29
C GLY A 16 -28.74 3.24 -10.78
N ILE A 17 -28.15 4.14 -11.59
CA ILE A 17 -28.86 5.21 -12.28
C ILE A 17 -28.99 4.82 -13.75
N GLY A 18 -30.20 4.41 -14.14
CA GLY A 18 -30.56 4.23 -15.55
C GLY A 18 -31.27 5.48 -16.10
N PRO A 19 -31.62 5.50 -17.41
CA PRO A 19 -32.24 6.65 -18.06
C PRO A 19 -33.47 7.20 -17.35
N ALA A 20 -34.36 6.30 -16.89
CA ALA A 20 -35.58 6.70 -16.17
C ALA A 20 -35.27 7.38 -14.80
N THR A 21 -34.33 6.84 -14.05
CA THR A 21 -33.89 7.43 -12.76
C THR A 21 -33.15 8.75 -13.00
N ALA A 22 -32.28 8.81 -14.00
CA ALA A 22 -31.61 10.04 -14.39
C ALA A 22 -32.59 11.16 -14.75
N ALA A 23 -33.62 10.85 -15.54
CA ALA A 23 -34.66 11.82 -15.90
C ALA A 23 -35.39 12.37 -14.67
N LEU A 24 -35.78 11.50 -13.72
CA LEU A 24 -36.46 11.91 -12.48
C LEU A 24 -35.61 12.86 -11.64
N ILE A 25 -34.32 12.53 -11.48
CA ILE A 25 -33.38 13.32 -10.68
C ILE A 25 -33.09 14.67 -11.34
N VAL A 26 -32.76 14.66 -12.63
CA VAL A 26 -32.43 15.89 -13.37
C VAL A 26 -33.64 16.82 -13.53
N ASN A 27 -34.83 16.29 -13.77
CA ASN A 27 -36.05 17.08 -13.82
C ASN A 27 -36.35 17.80 -12.49
N LYS A 28 -36.01 17.18 -11.35
CA LYS A 28 -36.27 17.78 -10.05
C LYS A 28 -35.18 18.78 -9.64
N PHE A 29 -33.91 18.49 -9.90
CA PHE A 29 -32.79 19.26 -9.35
C PHE A 29 -32.03 20.09 -10.41
N GLY A 30 -32.28 19.85 -11.72
CA GLY A 30 -31.63 20.59 -12.80
C GLY A 30 -30.09 20.55 -12.70
N ASP A 31 -29.47 21.71 -12.78
CA ASP A 31 -28.02 21.86 -12.70
C ASP A 31 -27.41 21.50 -11.32
N LYS A 32 -28.24 21.44 -10.26
CA LYS A 32 -27.84 21.05 -8.92
C LYS A 32 -27.82 19.54 -8.71
N THR A 33 -28.14 18.75 -9.71
CA THR A 33 -28.24 17.27 -9.62
C THR A 33 -26.97 16.62 -9.08
N LEU A 34 -25.79 17.03 -9.59
CA LEU A 34 -24.52 16.44 -9.17
C LEU A 34 -24.17 16.79 -7.71
N ASP A 35 -24.46 18.03 -7.31
CA ASP A 35 -24.28 18.46 -5.92
C ASP A 35 -25.21 17.70 -4.96
N VAL A 36 -26.46 17.50 -5.35
CA VAL A 36 -27.41 16.70 -4.55
C VAL A 36 -26.98 15.25 -4.44
N LEU A 37 -26.49 14.63 -5.54
CA LEU A 37 -25.94 13.29 -5.52
C LEU A 37 -24.71 13.17 -4.61
N GLU A 38 -23.85 14.17 -4.60
CA GLU A 38 -22.61 14.15 -3.81
C GLU A 38 -22.85 14.48 -2.33
N ASN A 39 -23.62 15.53 -2.04
CA ASN A 39 -23.66 16.17 -0.71
C ASN A 39 -24.99 16.08 0.02
N ALA A 40 -26.09 15.76 -0.66
CA ALA A 40 -27.42 15.79 -0.05
C ALA A 40 -28.34 14.63 -0.49
N PRO A 41 -27.92 13.36 -0.24
CA PRO A 41 -28.67 12.18 -0.69
C PRO A 41 -30.09 12.11 -0.14
N GLN A 42 -30.32 12.67 1.03
CA GLN A 42 -31.69 12.73 1.62
C GLN A 42 -32.69 13.44 0.72
N LYS A 43 -32.27 14.41 -0.10
CA LYS A 43 -33.16 15.11 -1.04
C LYS A 43 -33.60 14.20 -2.19
N LEU A 44 -32.82 13.18 -2.54
CA LEU A 44 -33.21 12.19 -3.56
C LEU A 44 -34.42 11.36 -3.11
N ALA A 45 -34.55 11.11 -1.80
CA ALA A 45 -35.66 10.39 -1.25
C ALA A 45 -37.02 11.12 -1.35
N GLU A 46 -37.00 12.44 -1.66
CA GLU A 46 -38.21 13.21 -1.97
C GLU A 46 -38.79 12.88 -3.36
N ILE A 47 -38.02 12.14 -4.20
CA ILE A 47 -38.49 11.71 -5.51
C ILE A 47 -39.33 10.46 -5.35
N LYS A 48 -40.56 10.47 -5.87
CA LYS A 48 -41.44 9.29 -5.86
C LYS A 48 -40.74 8.10 -6.54
N GLY A 49 -40.58 7.01 -5.81
CA GLY A 49 -39.91 5.78 -6.30
C GLY A 49 -38.44 5.66 -5.92
N ILE A 50 -37.88 6.61 -5.18
CA ILE A 50 -36.57 6.51 -4.59
C ILE A 50 -36.68 6.47 -3.07
N SER A 51 -36.46 5.29 -2.47
CA SER A 51 -36.42 5.16 -1.01
C SER A 51 -35.16 5.80 -0.42
N ALA A 52 -35.15 6.12 0.87
CA ALA A 52 -34.00 6.64 1.57
C ALA A 52 -32.75 5.74 1.42
N ALA A 53 -32.94 4.42 1.51
CA ALA A 53 -31.88 3.44 1.32
C ALA A 53 -31.30 3.47 -0.11
N LYS A 54 -32.20 3.58 -1.12
CA LYS A 54 -31.78 3.70 -2.53
C LYS A 54 -31.08 5.03 -2.78
N ALA A 55 -31.56 6.13 -2.21
CA ALA A 55 -30.92 7.44 -2.29
C ALA A 55 -29.47 7.42 -1.79
N GLU A 56 -29.26 6.82 -0.62
CA GLU A 56 -27.91 6.67 -0.05
C GLU A 56 -27.01 5.76 -0.91
N GLN A 57 -27.55 4.67 -1.44
CA GLN A 57 -26.80 3.78 -2.34
C GLN A 57 -26.40 4.48 -3.64
N LEU A 58 -27.27 5.28 -4.25
CA LEU A 58 -26.97 6.04 -5.46
C LEU A 58 -25.90 7.09 -5.20
N SER A 59 -26.01 7.82 -4.10
CA SER A 59 -25.02 8.81 -3.66
C SER A 59 -23.66 8.17 -3.39
N LYS A 60 -23.62 7.02 -2.70
CA LYS A 60 -22.38 6.28 -2.46
C LYS A 60 -21.72 5.83 -3.77
N SER A 61 -22.51 5.29 -4.70
CA SER A 61 -22.01 4.89 -6.02
C SER A 61 -21.47 6.09 -6.82
N PHE A 62 -22.14 7.23 -6.77
CA PHE A 62 -21.70 8.46 -7.44
C PHE A 62 -20.39 8.98 -6.85
N ARG A 63 -20.31 9.10 -5.51
CA ARG A 63 -19.09 9.55 -4.80
C ARG A 63 -17.91 8.63 -5.07
N GLN A 64 -18.14 7.32 -5.08
CA GLN A 64 -17.11 6.33 -5.39
C GLN A 64 -16.52 6.54 -6.78
N GLN A 65 -17.34 6.71 -7.80
CA GLN A 65 -16.87 6.90 -9.18
C GLN A 65 -16.21 8.26 -9.39
N ALA A 66 -16.75 9.31 -8.78
CA ALA A 66 -16.14 10.64 -8.81
C ALA A 66 -14.78 10.65 -8.11
N GLY A 67 -14.65 9.94 -6.99
CA GLY A 67 -13.39 9.79 -6.26
C GLY A 67 -12.33 9.05 -7.07
N ILE A 68 -12.67 7.91 -7.65
CA ILE A 68 -11.75 7.15 -8.51
C ILE A 68 -11.29 7.99 -9.70
N ARG A 69 -12.21 8.68 -10.38
CA ARG A 69 -11.87 9.52 -11.53
C ARG A 69 -10.93 10.65 -11.16
N ARG A 70 -11.22 11.40 -10.09
CA ARG A 70 -10.34 12.49 -9.60
C ARG A 70 -8.93 11.97 -9.27
N LEU A 71 -8.84 10.80 -8.64
CA LEU A 71 -7.57 10.17 -8.31
C LEU A 71 -6.81 9.71 -9.57
N MET A 72 -7.52 9.13 -10.56
CA MET A 72 -6.92 8.74 -11.83
C MET A 72 -6.42 9.96 -12.63
N GLU A 73 -7.22 11.02 -12.72
CA GLU A 73 -6.83 12.27 -13.37
C GLU A 73 -5.57 12.85 -12.71
N PHE A 74 -5.52 12.87 -11.38
CA PHE A 74 -4.35 13.32 -10.63
C PHE A 74 -3.12 12.45 -10.93
N VAL A 75 -3.21 11.15 -10.76
CA VAL A 75 -2.10 10.20 -10.98
C VAL A 75 -1.60 10.27 -12.44
N CYS A 76 -2.52 10.31 -13.40
CA CYS A 76 -2.18 10.38 -14.82
C CYS A 76 -1.57 11.73 -15.23
N SER A 77 -1.95 12.85 -14.59
CA SER A 77 -1.37 14.16 -14.88
C SER A 77 0.14 14.23 -14.59
N PHE A 78 0.61 13.38 -13.66
CA PHE A 78 2.04 13.20 -13.38
C PHE A 78 2.67 12.02 -14.15
N GLY A 79 1.99 11.50 -15.19
CA GLY A 79 2.51 10.42 -16.02
C GLY A 79 2.66 9.07 -15.29
N LEU A 80 1.96 8.88 -14.18
CA LEU A 80 1.95 7.64 -13.43
C LEU A 80 0.91 6.66 -13.98
N ARG A 81 1.10 5.38 -13.66
CA ARG A 81 0.23 4.31 -14.16
C ARG A 81 -1.17 4.38 -13.52
N PRO A 82 -2.27 4.31 -14.32
CA PRO A 82 -3.65 4.36 -13.80
C PRO A 82 -3.97 3.29 -12.77
N ILE A 83 -3.30 2.13 -12.84
CA ILE A 83 -3.50 1.03 -11.89
C ILE A 83 -3.16 1.42 -10.45
N LEU A 84 -2.24 2.36 -10.25
CA LEU A 84 -1.89 2.88 -8.93
C LEU A 84 -3.09 3.62 -8.30
N ALA A 85 -3.79 4.43 -9.08
CA ALA A 85 -5.01 5.11 -8.61
C ALA A 85 -6.10 4.09 -8.21
N MET A 86 -6.28 3.04 -9.00
CA MET A 86 -7.27 2.00 -8.69
C MET A 86 -6.94 1.27 -7.38
N ARG A 87 -5.66 0.92 -7.17
CA ARG A 87 -5.19 0.26 -5.93
C ARG A 87 -5.27 1.19 -4.73
N MET A 88 -4.87 2.47 -4.90
CA MET A 88 -5.02 3.51 -3.88
C MET A 88 -6.47 3.65 -3.44
N TYR A 89 -7.41 3.77 -4.39
CA TYR A 89 -8.82 3.90 -4.07
C TYR A 89 -9.39 2.64 -3.42
N LYS A 90 -8.97 1.45 -3.87
CA LYS A 90 -9.38 0.18 -3.26
C LYS A 90 -8.97 0.08 -1.79
N TYR A 91 -7.79 0.61 -1.46
CA TYR A 91 -7.20 0.48 -0.12
C TYR A 91 -7.63 1.60 0.83
N TYR A 92 -7.61 2.86 0.35
CA TYR A 92 -7.86 4.05 1.16
C TYR A 92 -9.24 4.71 0.92
N GLY A 93 -9.99 4.25 -0.08
CA GLY A 93 -11.31 4.77 -0.37
C GLY A 93 -11.30 6.25 -0.78
N ALA A 94 -12.25 7.01 -0.24
CA ALA A 94 -12.42 8.43 -0.58
C ALA A 94 -11.25 9.33 -0.15
N GLU A 95 -10.49 8.90 0.87
CA GLU A 95 -9.34 9.65 1.42
C GLU A 95 -8.07 9.51 0.59
N ALA A 96 -8.07 8.57 -0.40
CA ALA A 96 -6.88 8.22 -1.18
C ALA A 96 -6.18 9.43 -1.83
N LEU A 97 -6.92 10.39 -2.35
CA LEU A 97 -6.35 11.57 -3.01
C LEU A 97 -5.67 12.51 -2.00
N GLU A 98 -6.30 12.75 -0.86
CA GLU A 98 -5.74 13.61 0.18
C GLU A 98 -4.49 12.97 0.81
N LEU A 99 -4.56 11.67 1.11
CA LEU A 99 -3.40 10.92 1.60
C LEU A 99 -2.24 10.95 0.61
N LEU A 100 -2.54 10.81 -0.70
CA LEU A 100 -1.51 10.86 -1.74
C LEU A 100 -0.87 12.25 -1.86
N ARG A 101 -1.65 13.31 -1.65
CA ARG A 101 -1.13 14.69 -1.66
C ARG A 101 -0.29 14.99 -0.44
N ASP A 102 -0.69 14.48 0.72
CA ASP A 102 0.03 14.66 1.97
C ASP A 102 1.35 13.87 1.99
N ASN A 103 1.29 12.61 1.54
CA ASN A 103 2.46 11.73 1.48
C ASN A 103 2.48 10.88 0.20
N PRO A 104 3.12 11.33 -0.89
CA PRO A 104 3.25 10.56 -2.14
C PRO A 104 3.94 9.21 -1.98
N TYR A 105 4.75 9.02 -0.94
CA TYR A 105 5.50 7.78 -0.74
C TYR A 105 4.64 6.58 -0.35
N ILE A 106 3.36 6.80 0.01
CA ILE A 106 2.40 5.71 0.16
C ILE A 106 2.23 4.88 -1.13
N LEU A 107 2.54 5.45 -2.32
CA LEU A 107 2.55 4.72 -3.58
C LEU A 107 3.53 3.54 -3.56
N ALA A 108 4.67 3.69 -2.88
CA ALA A 108 5.69 2.67 -2.79
C ALA A 108 5.36 1.54 -1.79
N SER A 109 4.21 1.61 -1.12
CA SER A 109 3.78 0.54 -0.22
C SER A 109 3.49 -0.76 -0.99
N VAL A 110 3.69 -1.90 -0.33
CA VAL A 110 3.47 -3.25 -0.89
C VAL A 110 2.05 -3.41 -1.45
N HIS A 111 1.05 -2.80 -0.78
CA HIS A 111 -0.36 -2.91 -1.18
C HIS A 111 -0.68 -2.13 -2.46
N ILE A 112 0.04 -1.04 -2.71
CA ILE A 112 -0.17 -0.19 -3.88
C ILE A 112 0.74 -0.63 -5.02
N GLY A 113 2.00 -0.99 -4.73
CA GLY A 113 2.94 -1.57 -5.68
C GLY A 113 3.46 -0.58 -6.72
N GLY A 114 3.56 0.68 -6.33
CA GLY A 114 4.39 1.68 -7.01
C GLY A 114 5.86 1.51 -6.59
N SER A 115 6.77 2.04 -7.38
CA SER A 115 8.19 2.10 -7.02
C SER A 115 8.52 3.36 -6.22
N PHE A 116 9.62 3.31 -5.44
CA PHE A 116 10.17 4.50 -4.79
C PHE A 116 10.42 5.63 -5.82
N ALA A 117 11.00 5.29 -6.97
CA ALA A 117 11.29 6.28 -8.01
C ALA A 117 10.02 6.97 -8.57
N GLU A 118 8.90 6.24 -8.72
CA GLU A 118 7.61 6.82 -9.13
C GLU A 118 7.08 7.78 -8.05
N ALA A 119 7.16 7.38 -6.78
CA ALA A 119 6.71 8.20 -5.64
C ALA A 119 7.59 9.44 -5.44
N ASP A 120 8.91 9.29 -5.55
CA ASP A 120 9.89 10.39 -5.40
C ASP A 120 9.73 11.44 -6.50
N ARG A 121 9.57 11.00 -7.75
CA ARG A 121 9.28 11.91 -8.86
C ARG A 121 7.99 12.68 -8.62
N LEU A 122 6.90 12.00 -8.24
CA LEU A 122 5.63 12.67 -7.91
C LEU A 122 5.81 13.70 -6.81
N ALA A 123 6.48 13.34 -5.71
CA ALA A 123 6.71 14.22 -4.58
C ALA A 123 7.45 15.51 -4.97
N LEU A 124 8.54 15.36 -5.74
CA LEU A 124 9.35 16.50 -6.20
C LEU A 124 8.59 17.38 -7.21
N GLU A 125 7.83 16.79 -8.13
CA GLU A 125 6.98 17.53 -9.08
C GLU A 125 5.84 18.28 -8.37
N MET A 126 5.35 17.78 -7.23
CA MET A 126 4.41 18.47 -6.35
C MET A 126 5.05 19.59 -5.52
N GLY A 127 6.38 19.73 -5.55
CA GLY A 127 7.11 20.74 -4.79
C GLY A 127 7.37 20.34 -3.33
N ILE A 128 7.28 19.06 -2.99
CA ILE A 128 7.66 18.59 -1.66
C ILE A 128 9.18 18.71 -1.49
N ASP A 129 9.58 19.22 -0.32
CA ASP A 129 10.98 19.43 0.01
C ASP A 129 11.79 18.14 -0.10
N GLY A 130 12.93 18.21 -0.80
CA GLY A 130 13.87 17.10 -0.95
C GLY A 130 14.46 16.58 0.37
N TYR A 131 14.40 17.36 1.44
CA TYR A 131 14.81 17.00 2.81
C TYR A 131 13.63 16.57 3.69
N SER A 132 12.44 16.38 3.13
CA SER A 132 11.28 15.99 3.93
C SER A 132 11.48 14.63 4.61
N ALA A 133 11.04 14.51 5.85
CA ALA A 133 11.13 13.26 6.62
C ALA A 133 10.45 12.09 5.91
N ASN A 134 9.30 12.32 5.26
CA ASN A 134 8.61 11.29 4.47
C ASN A 134 9.48 10.73 3.34
N ARG A 135 10.24 11.59 2.66
CA ARG A 135 11.18 11.18 1.61
C ARG A 135 12.30 10.31 2.16
N ILE A 136 12.93 10.80 3.22
CA ILE A 136 14.07 10.09 3.84
C ILE A 136 13.61 8.74 4.39
N CYS A 137 12.50 8.70 5.12
CA CYS A 137 11.92 7.44 5.63
C CYS A 137 11.59 6.45 4.51
N ALA A 138 10.98 6.91 3.42
CA ALA A 138 10.66 6.06 2.28
C ALA A 138 11.92 5.52 1.59
N ALA A 139 12.96 6.33 1.47
CA ALA A 139 14.26 5.92 0.90
C ALA A 139 14.97 4.88 1.78
N ILE A 140 14.92 5.02 3.10
CA ILE A 140 15.46 4.03 4.05
C ILE A 140 14.76 2.67 3.88
N ILE A 141 13.43 2.67 3.84
CA ILE A 141 12.64 1.45 3.63
C ILE A 141 12.94 0.84 2.25
N PHE A 142 13.07 1.67 1.21
CA PHE A 142 13.44 1.21 -0.12
C PHE A 142 14.80 0.51 -0.13
N GLU A 143 15.83 1.06 0.52
CA GLU A 143 17.15 0.44 0.61
C GLU A 143 17.10 -0.92 1.29
N LEU A 144 16.35 -1.05 2.39
CA LEU A 144 16.14 -2.33 3.06
C LEU A 144 15.44 -3.35 2.15
N GLN A 145 14.38 -2.94 1.43
CA GLN A 145 13.66 -3.79 0.49
C GLN A 145 14.53 -4.22 -0.69
N HIS A 146 15.31 -3.28 -1.25
CA HIS A 146 16.21 -3.55 -2.36
C HIS A 146 17.28 -4.59 -1.98
N ASN A 147 17.88 -4.45 -0.81
CA ASN A 147 18.88 -5.40 -0.32
C ASN A 147 18.28 -6.77 0.04
N SER A 148 17.03 -6.81 0.51
CA SER A 148 16.30 -8.06 0.70
C SER A 148 16.13 -8.83 -0.61
N GLY A 149 15.85 -8.13 -1.71
CA GLY A 149 15.81 -8.73 -3.06
C GLY A 149 17.14 -9.34 -3.49
N ASN A 150 18.26 -8.90 -2.92
CA ASN A 150 19.60 -9.42 -3.13
C ASN A 150 20.02 -10.53 -2.14
N GLY A 151 19.10 -10.98 -1.28
CA GLY A 151 19.32 -12.07 -0.33
C GLY A 151 19.86 -11.63 1.03
N HIS A 152 19.82 -10.35 1.36
CA HIS A 152 20.25 -9.82 2.66
C HIS A 152 19.04 -9.55 3.56
N CYS A 153 19.01 -10.15 4.75
CA CYS A 153 17.91 -9.94 5.70
C CYS A 153 18.02 -8.60 6.44
N PHE A 154 19.23 -8.06 6.58
CA PHE A 154 19.50 -6.79 7.27
C PHE A 154 20.58 -5.97 6.57
N ILE A 155 20.63 -4.70 6.91
CA ILE A 155 21.74 -3.80 6.55
C ILE A 155 22.32 -3.22 7.84
N PRO A 156 23.65 -3.18 8.02
CA PRO A 156 24.29 -2.43 9.09
C PRO A 156 23.89 -0.94 9.02
N ARG A 157 23.51 -0.36 10.18
CA ARG A 157 23.00 1.02 10.26
C ARG A 157 23.87 2.03 9.52
N GLU A 158 25.18 1.95 9.70
CA GLU A 158 26.12 2.88 9.04
C GLU A 158 26.09 2.76 7.51
N GLN A 159 25.91 1.54 6.99
CA GLN A 159 25.81 1.29 5.56
C GLN A 159 24.47 1.75 5.03
N LEU A 160 23.39 1.51 5.80
CA LEU A 160 22.04 1.97 5.46
C LEU A 160 22.00 3.49 5.36
N ALA A 161 22.53 4.20 6.36
CA ALA A 161 22.58 5.66 6.37
C ALA A 161 23.39 6.20 5.17
N ALA A 162 24.56 5.63 4.90
CA ALA A 162 25.40 6.06 3.79
C ALA A 162 24.78 5.78 2.41
N ALA A 163 24.14 4.61 2.24
CA ALA A 163 23.48 4.25 0.98
C ALA A 163 22.27 5.15 0.72
N THR A 164 21.43 5.36 1.72
CA THR A 164 20.26 6.24 1.62
C THR A 164 20.66 7.69 1.33
N ALA A 165 21.62 8.23 2.07
CA ALA A 165 22.13 9.59 1.85
C ALA A 165 22.62 9.79 0.41
N LYS A 166 23.36 8.81 -0.12
CA LYS A 166 23.82 8.81 -1.52
C LYS A 166 22.69 8.69 -2.52
N LEU A 167 21.67 7.86 -2.22
CA LEU A 167 20.53 7.62 -3.13
C LEU A 167 19.74 8.90 -3.39
N ILE A 168 19.42 9.65 -2.33
CA ILE A 168 18.52 10.81 -2.42
C ILE A 168 19.25 12.16 -2.31
N GLY A 169 20.57 12.18 -2.11
CA GLY A 169 21.38 13.39 -2.09
C GLY A 169 21.15 14.26 -0.85
N VAL A 170 21.03 13.65 0.34
CA VAL A 170 20.91 14.35 1.64
C VAL A 170 22.11 14.06 2.52
N GLU A 171 22.24 14.79 3.64
CA GLU A 171 23.31 14.52 4.61
C GLU A 171 23.03 13.23 5.39
N ARG A 172 24.09 12.58 5.84
CA ARG A 172 23.99 11.31 6.55
C ARG A 172 23.31 11.47 7.91
N GLU A 173 23.54 12.58 8.56
CA GLU A 173 22.95 12.95 9.86
C GLU A 173 21.42 12.98 9.79
N ASP A 174 20.86 13.56 8.71
CA ASP A 174 19.41 13.59 8.49
C ASP A 174 18.83 12.18 8.35
N VAL A 175 19.57 11.28 7.70
CA VAL A 175 19.16 9.87 7.57
C VAL A 175 19.21 9.15 8.92
N ASP A 176 20.25 9.36 9.72
CA ASP A 176 20.40 8.73 11.02
C ASP A 176 19.26 9.12 11.98
N GLU A 177 18.82 10.39 11.98
CA GLU A 177 17.65 10.85 12.76
C GLU A 177 16.35 10.16 12.31
N ASN A 178 16.17 9.99 11.02
CA ASN A 178 14.99 9.33 10.48
C ASN A 178 15.01 7.79 10.69
N ILE A 179 16.19 7.17 10.77
CA ILE A 179 16.31 5.76 11.19
C ILE A 179 15.78 5.61 12.62
N GLU A 180 16.15 6.51 13.58
CA GLU A 180 15.61 6.47 14.94
C GLU A 180 14.08 6.63 14.97
N THR A 181 13.56 7.52 14.13
CA THR A 181 12.10 7.70 13.98
C THR A 181 11.41 6.42 13.52
N LEU A 182 11.96 5.73 12.50
CA LEU A 182 11.42 4.48 11.99
C LEU A 182 11.54 3.33 13.01
N ILE A 183 12.62 3.27 13.78
CA ILE A 183 12.79 2.29 14.87
C ILE A 183 11.73 2.54 15.96
N SER A 184 11.59 3.79 16.40
CA SER A 184 10.61 4.18 17.43
C SER A 184 9.16 3.92 16.98
N GLY A 185 8.88 4.11 15.70
CA GLY A 185 7.59 3.80 15.05
C GLY A 185 7.38 2.31 14.75
N GLY A 186 8.36 1.44 15.03
CA GLY A 186 8.28 0.01 14.76
C GLY A 186 8.32 -0.38 13.28
N GLN A 187 8.64 0.55 12.40
CA GLN A 187 8.75 0.32 10.95
C GLN A 187 10.08 -0.32 10.55
N ILE A 188 11.08 -0.23 11.42
CA ILE A 188 12.37 -0.93 11.34
C ILE A 188 12.62 -1.64 12.66
N ARG A 189 13.14 -2.86 12.61
CA ARG A 189 13.70 -3.57 13.75
C ARG A 189 15.20 -3.31 13.80
N TYR A 190 15.69 -3.13 15.02
CA TYR A 190 17.10 -2.87 15.31
C TYR A 190 17.62 -3.88 16.30
N GLU A 191 18.77 -4.47 16.01
CA GLU A 191 19.42 -5.42 16.88
C GLU A 191 20.94 -5.32 16.77
N PHE A 192 21.65 -5.49 17.90
CA PHE A 192 23.10 -5.63 17.90
C PHE A 192 23.47 -7.11 17.76
N ILE A 193 23.91 -7.51 16.57
CA ILE A 193 24.24 -8.90 16.25
C ILE A 193 25.64 -9.00 15.62
N ALA A 194 26.43 -9.95 16.08
CA ALA A 194 27.77 -10.22 15.57
C ALA A 194 28.67 -8.95 15.50
N GLY A 195 28.56 -8.07 16.49
CA GLY A 195 29.36 -6.83 16.58
C GLY A 195 28.86 -5.72 15.65
N ARG A 196 27.67 -5.81 15.07
CA ARG A 196 27.09 -4.82 14.16
C ARG A 196 25.71 -4.38 14.60
N ASN A 197 25.41 -3.13 14.36
CA ASN A 197 24.08 -2.54 14.53
C ASN A 197 23.23 -2.87 13.29
N ALA A 198 22.42 -3.91 13.35
CA ALA A 198 21.64 -4.43 12.24
C ALA A 198 20.24 -3.79 12.17
N CYS A 199 19.87 -3.26 11.02
CA CYS A 199 18.53 -2.75 10.71
C CYS A 199 17.80 -3.72 9.81
N TYR A 200 16.58 -4.11 10.19
CA TYR A 200 15.73 -5.08 9.48
C TYR A 200 14.38 -4.48 9.09
N LEU A 201 13.82 -4.98 8.03
CA LEU A 201 12.36 -4.93 7.87
C LEU A 201 11.71 -5.85 8.93
N PRO A 202 10.61 -5.45 9.58
CA PRO A 202 9.99 -6.23 10.66
C PRO A 202 9.69 -7.67 10.28
N GLU A 203 9.15 -7.89 9.09
CA GLU A 203 8.80 -9.22 8.56
C GLU A 203 10.01 -10.14 8.39
N LEU A 204 11.17 -9.60 8.01
CA LEU A 204 12.40 -10.38 7.87
C LEU A 204 13.00 -10.74 9.23
N TYR A 205 12.96 -9.80 10.16
CA TYR A 205 13.38 -10.05 11.55
C TYR A 205 12.55 -11.15 12.20
N GLU A 206 11.23 -11.09 12.05
CA GLU A 206 10.31 -12.12 12.57
C GLU A 206 10.54 -13.47 11.90
N ALA A 207 10.77 -13.49 10.59
CA ALA A 207 11.05 -14.72 9.85
C ALA A 207 12.35 -15.39 10.33
N GLU A 208 13.44 -14.64 10.51
CA GLU A 208 14.71 -15.16 11.04
C GLU A 208 14.57 -15.67 12.48
N THR A 209 13.91 -14.89 13.34
CA THR A 209 13.69 -15.28 14.74
C THR A 209 12.88 -16.57 14.83
N ASN A 210 11.78 -16.67 14.07
CA ASN A 210 10.96 -17.88 14.03
C ASN A 210 11.74 -19.09 13.49
N ALA A 211 12.55 -18.92 12.45
CA ALA A 211 13.40 -19.97 11.92
C ALA A 211 14.41 -20.46 12.95
N ALA A 212 15.07 -19.53 13.65
CA ALA A 212 16.04 -19.85 14.70
C ALA A 212 15.38 -20.61 15.86
N GLU A 213 14.18 -20.21 16.30
CA GLU A 213 13.43 -20.91 17.34
C GLU A 213 13.01 -22.33 16.93
N ILE A 214 12.58 -22.51 15.67
CA ILE A 214 12.22 -23.82 15.16
C ILE A 214 13.45 -24.73 15.13
N LEU A 215 14.57 -24.25 14.61
CA LEU A 215 15.83 -25.00 14.58
C LEU A 215 16.31 -25.34 15.97
N ALA A 216 16.28 -24.40 16.93
CA ALA A 216 16.64 -24.65 18.30
C ALA A 216 15.76 -25.72 18.97
N ARG A 217 14.44 -25.72 18.69
CA ARG A 217 13.53 -26.79 19.15
C ARG A 217 13.86 -28.14 18.54
N MET A 218 14.18 -28.18 17.24
CA MET A 218 14.58 -29.40 16.55
C MET A 218 15.87 -29.98 17.13
N CYS A 219 16.87 -29.13 17.40
CA CYS A 219 18.14 -29.54 18.02
C CYS A 219 17.99 -30.05 19.46
N ARG A 220 17.00 -29.52 20.22
CA ARG A 220 16.70 -29.98 21.60
C ARG A 220 15.89 -31.26 21.64
N ARG A 221 15.24 -31.67 20.54
CA ARG A 221 14.59 -32.97 20.47
C ARG A 221 15.67 -34.04 20.52
N SER A 222 15.81 -34.71 21.64
CA SER A 222 16.47 -36.01 21.73
C SER A 222 15.67 -36.95 20.82
N PHE A 223 16.17 -37.28 19.66
CA PHE A 223 15.72 -38.45 18.96
C PHE A 223 16.12 -39.60 19.87
N GLY A 224 15.13 -40.18 20.55
CA GLY A 224 15.33 -41.33 21.41
C GLY A 224 16.18 -42.37 20.69
N ASP A 225 16.89 -43.21 21.46
CA ASP A 225 17.94 -44.12 21.10
C ASP A 225 18.18 -44.26 19.60
N LYS A 226 19.39 -43.95 19.17
CA LYS A 226 19.80 -44.12 17.77
C LYS A 226 19.34 -45.50 17.34
N ALA A 227 18.08 -45.57 16.83
CA ALA A 227 17.60 -46.77 16.18
C ALA A 227 18.72 -47.11 15.23
N ASP A 228 19.28 -48.30 15.42
CA ASP A 228 20.51 -48.71 14.80
C ASP A 228 20.37 -48.48 13.29
N ILE A 229 20.76 -47.30 12.83
CA ILE A 229 20.58 -46.83 11.46
C ILE A 229 21.19 -47.87 10.52
N ASN A 230 22.27 -48.50 10.95
CA ASN A 230 22.93 -49.61 10.24
C ASN A 230 22.01 -50.83 10.09
N LYS A 231 21.18 -51.14 11.12
CA LYS A 231 20.17 -52.22 11.00
C LYS A 231 19.02 -51.85 10.07
N ILE A 232 18.62 -50.58 10.06
CA ILE A 232 17.56 -50.09 9.15
C ILE A 232 18.08 -50.09 7.71
N ILE A 233 19.30 -49.64 7.48
CA ILE A 233 19.96 -49.66 6.17
C ILE A 233 20.09 -51.09 5.68
N ALA A 234 20.67 -51.99 6.48
CA ALA A 234 20.82 -53.41 6.13
C ALA A 234 19.47 -54.12 5.85
N LYS A 235 18.39 -53.67 6.51
CA LYS A 235 17.04 -54.19 6.26
C LYS A 235 16.45 -53.67 4.95
N LEU A 236 16.74 -52.43 4.60
CA LEU A 236 16.32 -51.82 3.34
C LEU A 236 17.11 -52.39 2.16
N GLU A 237 18.43 -52.52 2.27
CA GLU A 237 19.28 -53.16 1.26
C GLU A 237 18.82 -54.56 0.97
N LYS A 238 18.53 -55.34 2.04
CA LYS A 238 18.03 -56.72 1.90
C LYS A 238 16.64 -56.78 1.26
N SER A 239 15.78 -55.78 1.48
CA SER A 239 14.44 -55.73 0.89
C SER A 239 14.42 -55.26 -0.57
N GLN A 240 15.45 -54.59 -0.99
CA GLN A 240 15.58 -54.04 -2.36
C GLN A 240 16.57 -54.81 -3.23
N HIS A 241 17.13 -55.91 -2.73
CA HIS A 241 18.12 -56.74 -3.43
C HIS A 241 19.35 -55.98 -3.95
N ILE A 242 19.80 -54.95 -3.21
CA ILE A 242 21.02 -54.18 -3.45
C ILE A 242 22.12 -54.72 -2.54
#